data_be7fe426fd3133af4f40374a036c8da7
#
_entry.id   be7fe426fd3133af4f40374a036c8da7
#
_cell.length_a   1.000
_cell.length_b   1.000
_cell.length_c   1.000
_cell.angle_alpha   90.00
_cell.angle_beta   90.00
_cell.angle_gamma   90.00
#
_symmetry.space_group_name_H-M   'P 1'
#
loop_
_entity.id
_entity.type
_entity.pdbx_description
1 polymer ?
#
loop_
_entity_poly.entity_id
_entity_poly.type
_entity_poly.pdbx_seq_one_letter_code
_entity_poly.pdbx_strand_id
1 'polypeptide(L)'
;MSNELHVLFGAGQVGRHLARLLLSAGKQVRIVKRSPGDTPPGAEVIQGDAADPAFCAQAARGATTVYHCMNPQYDAQIWAELLPRYMENLIAAAGRTGARLVVLDNVYMLGRPGGRPLDEDTPVNPCSRKGEIRARVAERLFEAHRRGDVLATTGRASDFYGPGGTLTFFGDQFWRAALAGKTVWLPLNPDEIHTYHYIPDVAAGLMTLGCAETDVYGRPWMLPCAPTGTTRELVARFSHKLGREIRSARVSRWMMKAIGIFVPFMREVEEMLYQWDEPFVISDRRFRERFQKEPVTA
;
A
#
# COMPACT_ATOMS: atom_id res chain seq x y z
N MET A 1 12.36 21.42 18.45
CA MET A 1 11.34 20.56 17.81
C MET A 1 11.29 20.99 16.36
N SER A 2 11.41 20.06 15.41
CA SER A 2 11.32 20.43 13.99
C SER A 2 9.90 20.89 13.70
N ASN A 3 9.79 22.03 13.02
CA ASN A 3 8.49 22.65 12.69
C ASN A 3 7.86 21.98 11.43
N GLU A 4 8.24 20.71 11.14
CA GLU A 4 7.84 19.99 9.95
C GLU A 4 6.45 19.39 10.13
N LEU A 5 5.52 19.84 9.31
CA LEU A 5 4.15 19.31 9.25
C LEU A 5 4.06 18.23 8.17
N HIS A 6 3.70 17.03 8.58
CA HIS A 6 3.41 15.89 7.72
C HIS A 6 1.90 15.71 7.58
N VAL A 7 1.39 15.81 6.37
CA VAL A 7 -0.06 15.69 6.08
C VAL A 7 -0.34 14.34 5.42
N LEU A 8 -1.17 13.52 6.06
CA LEU A 8 -1.51 12.18 5.62
C LEU A 8 -2.94 12.15 5.07
N PHE A 9 -3.08 11.96 3.78
CA PHE A 9 -4.36 11.64 3.15
C PHE A 9 -4.60 10.14 3.23
N GLY A 10 -5.46 9.75 4.16
CA GLY A 10 -5.82 8.36 4.46
C GLY A 10 -5.23 7.84 5.78
N ALA A 11 -6.13 7.50 6.71
CA ALA A 11 -5.81 6.88 8.01
C ALA A 11 -6.22 5.39 8.05
N GLY A 12 -6.00 4.68 6.96
CA GLY A 12 -6.24 3.25 6.85
C GLY A 12 -5.15 2.41 7.56
N GLN A 13 -5.03 1.15 7.14
CA GLN A 13 -4.11 0.17 7.75
C GLN A 13 -2.65 0.64 7.79
N VAL A 14 -2.14 1.33 6.77
CA VAL A 14 -0.77 1.87 6.74
C VAL A 14 -0.70 3.27 7.34
N GLY A 15 -1.62 4.17 6.97
CA GLY A 15 -1.56 5.57 7.37
C GLY A 15 -1.58 5.79 8.89
N ARG A 16 -2.29 4.95 9.65
CA ARG A 16 -2.27 5.02 11.12
C ARG A 16 -0.91 4.64 11.73
N HIS A 17 -0.22 3.66 11.16
CA HIS A 17 1.13 3.31 11.59
C HIS A 17 2.12 4.41 11.24
N LEU A 18 2.04 4.96 10.03
CA LEU A 18 2.87 6.10 9.60
C LEU A 18 2.67 7.32 10.52
N ALA A 19 1.42 7.66 10.86
CA ALA A 19 1.14 8.76 11.76
C ALA A 19 1.78 8.55 13.15
N ARG A 20 1.69 7.33 13.72
CA ARG A 20 2.32 7.01 15.00
C ARG A 20 3.84 7.16 14.95
N LEU A 21 4.48 6.67 13.89
CA LEU A 21 5.93 6.78 13.70
C LEU A 21 6.38 8.23 13.61
N LEU A 22 5.68 9.05 12.84
CA LEU A 22 5.97 10.48 12.69
C LEU A 22 5.82 11.23 14.02
N LEU A 23 4.73 10.99 14.76
CA LEU A 23 4.49 11.58 16.08
C LEU A 23 5.57 11.15 17.06
N SER A 24 5.96 9.86 17.08
CA SER A 24 7.04 9.35 17.94
C SER A 24 8.39 9.96 17.60
N ALA A 25 8.59 10.39 16.35
CA ALA A 25 9.78 11.12 15.91
C ALA A 25 9.70 12.65 16.16
N GLY A 26 8.68 13.12 16.90
CA GLY A 26 8.49 14.53 17.23
C GLY A 26 8.02 15.40 16.09
N LYS A 27 7.46 14.82 15.03
CA LYS A 27 6.89 15.57 13.89
C LYS A 27 5.47 16.00 14.18
N GLN A 28 5.05 17.13 13.60
CA GLN A 28 3.64 17.52 13.56
C GLN A 28 2.93 16.68 12.50
N VAL A 29 1.76 16.16 12.85
CA VAL A 29 0.99 15.28 11.97
C VAL A 29 -0.44 15.78 11.83
N ARG A 30 -0.87 15.94 10.57
CA ARG A 30 -2.26 16.20 10.19
C ARG A 30 -2.80 15.01 9.41
N ILE A 31 -3.92 14.45 9.85
CA ILE A 31 -4.59 13.33 9.21
C ILE A 31 -5.84 13.83 8.50
N VAL A 32 -5.94 13.54 7.22
CA VAL A 32 -7.11 13.81 6.38
C VAL A 32 -7.88 12.51 6.15
N LYS A 33 -9.16 12.50 6.52
CA LYS A 33 -10.04 11.32 6.35
C LYS A 33 -11.49 11.73 6.10
N ARG A 34 -12.28 10.88 5.46
CA ARG A 34 -13.70 11.16 5.17
C ARG A 34 -14.61 10.89 6.36
N SER A 35 -14.35 9.84 7.10
CA SER A 35 -15.25 9.36 8.15
C SER A 35 -14.62 9.49 9.54
N PRO A 36 -15.41 9.68 10.61
CA PRO A 36 -14.95 9.55 11.97
C PRO A 36 -14.25 8.19 12.21
N GLY A 37 -13.46 8.08 13.24
CA GLY A 37 -12.81 6.84 13.64
C GLY A 37 -11.49 7.12 14.35
N ASP A 38 -10.88 6.08 14.84
CA ASP A 38 -9.66 6.11 15.62
C ASP A 38 -8.50 6.77 14.88
N THR A 39 -7.82 7.67 15.57
CA THR A 39 -6.59 8.32 15.11
C THR A 39 -5.58 8.35 16.23
N PRO A 40 -4.28 8.29 15.94
CA PRO A 40 -3.26 8.39 16.96
C PRO A 40 -3.39 9.69 17.76
N PRO A 41 -3.30 9.63 19.11
CA PRO A 41 -3.29 10.83 19.94
C PRO A 41 -2.17 11.80 19.55
N GLY A 42 -2.46 13.09 19.52
CA GLY A 42 -1.49 14.12 19.13
C GLY A 42 -1.52 14.50 17.64
N ALA A 43 -2.25 13.77 16.80
CA ALA A 43 -2.47 14.20 15.43
C ALA A 43 -3.64 15.18 15.31
N GLU A 44 -3.46 16.25 14.52
CA GLU A 44 -4.55 17.07 14.04
C GLU A 44 -5.40 16.26 13.05
N VAL A 45 -6.74 16.31 13.15
CA VAL A 45 -7.64 15.59 12.26
C VAL A 45 -8.52 16.56 11.49
N ILE A 46 -8.51 16.45 10.17
CA ILE A 46 -9.39 17.21 9.28
C ILE A 46 -10.28 16.23 8.52
N GLN A 47 -11.59 16.49 8.51
CA GLN A 47 -12.54 15.69 7.74
C GLN A 47 -12.86 16.36 6.41
N GLY A 48 -12.83 15.59 5.33
CA GLY A 48 -13.21 16.02 3.99
C GLY A 48 -12.86 14.99 2.93
N ASP A 49 -13.19 15.32 1.69
CA ASP A 49 -12.98 14.44 0.55
C ASP A 49 -11.78 14.91 -0.31
N ALA A 50 -10.85 14.02 -0.54
CA ALA A 50 -9.72 14.27 -1.44
C ALA A 50 -10.12 14.40 -2.93
N ALA A 51 -11.36 14.11 -3.27
CA ALA A 51 -11.91 14.43 -4.58
C ALA A 51 -12.20 15.94 -4.78
N ASP A 52 -12.21 16.73 -3.69
CA ASP A 52 -12.34 18.17 -3.74
C ASP A 52 -10.94 18.85 -3.76
N PRO A 53 -10.58 19.53 -4.86
CA PRO A 53 -9.28 20.19 -4.98
C PRO A 53 -9.11 21.37 -4.02
N ALA A 54 -10.19 22.10 -3.69
CA ALA A 54 -10.13 23.23 -2.75
C ALA A 54 -9.86 22.72 -1.32
N PHE A 55 -10.51 21.63 -0.95
CA PHE A 55 -10.28 20.96 0.32
C PHE A 55 -8.83 20.41 0.41
N CYS A 56 -8.32 19.76 -0.63
CA CYS A 56 -6.93 19.27 -0.64
C CYS A 56 -5.92 20.40 -0.46
N ALA A 57 -6.14 21.53 -1.14
CA ALA A 57 -5.29 22.71 -1.01
C ALA A 57 -5.32 23.29 0.42
N GLN A 58 -6.49 23.32 1.04
CA GLN A 58 -6.63 23.78 2.44
C GLN A 58 -5.93 22.81 3.40
N ALA A 59 -6.16 21.51 3.24
CA ALA A 59 -5.61 20.48 4.11
C ALA A 59 -4.07 20.40 4.05
N ALA A 60 -3.47 20.69 2.89
CA ALA A 60 -2.02 20.68 2.69
C ALA A 60 -1.33 21.98 3.14
N ARG A 61 -2.03 23.01 3.60
CA ARG A 61 -1.39 24.27 4.04
C ARG A 61 -0.35 24.03 5.12
N GLY A 62 0.85 24.58 4.90
CA GLY A 62 1.97 24.48 5.81
C GLY A 62 2.68 23.11 5.81
N ALA A 63 2.24 22.18 4.96
CA ALA A 63 2.88 20.88 4.87
C ALA A 63 4.32 20.97 4.37
N THR A 64 5.21 20.23 5.01
CA THR A 64 6.54 19.93 4.50
C THR A 64 6.50 18.66 3.62
N THR A 65 5.66 17.70 4.00
CA THR A 65 5.47 16.45 3.26
C THR A 65 3.99 16.06 3.26
N VAL A 66 3.47 15.71 2.10
CA VAL A 66 2.14 15.13 1.90
C VAL A 66 2.28 13.65 1.59
N TYR A 67 1.49 12.80 2.25
CA TYR A 67 1.43 11.38 1.98
C TYR A 67 0.06 10.99 1.40
N HIS A 68 0.08 10.25 0.31
CA HIS A 68 -1.11 9.63 -0.26
C HIS A 68 -1.18 8.16 0.17
N CYS A 69 -1.97 7.86 1.21
CA CYS A 69 -2.20 6.51 1.73
C CYS A 69 -3.66 6.05 1.52
N MET A 70 -4.38 6.69 0.61
CA MET A 70 -5.77 6.35 0.33
C MET A 70 -5.85 5.24 -0.73
N ASN A 71 -6.83 4.37 -0.55
CA ASN A 71 -7.31 3.49 -1.61
C ASN A 71 -8.84 3.53 -1.58
N PRO A 72 -9.52 3.81 -2.69
CA PRO A 72 -10.98 3.72 -2.74
C PRO A 72 -11.43 2.27 -2.64
N GLN A 73 -12.75 2.05 -2.62
CA GLN A 73 -13.32 0.70 -2.65
C GLN A 73 -12.66 -0.13 -3.75
N TYR A 74 -12.42 -1.42 -3.48
CA TYR A 74 -11.71 -2.33 -4.38
C TYR A 74 -12.60 -2.72 -5.57
N ASP A 75 -12.69 -1.82 -6.53
CA ASP A 75 -13.49 -1.90 -7.74
C ASP A 75 -12.78 -1.12 -8.85
N ALA A 76 -12.62 -1.75 -10.03
CA ALA A 76 -11.87 -1.15 -11.13
C ALA A 76 -12.54 0.09 -11.72
N GLN A 77 -13.87 0.20 -11.70
CA GLN A 77 -14.57 1.39 -12.20
C GLN A 77 -14.38 2.57 -11.23
N ILE A 78 -14.53 2.31 -9.93
CA ILE A 78 -14.29 3.31 -8.88
C ILE A 78 -12.82 3.77 -8.91
N TRP A 79 -11.88 2.85 -9.13
CA TRP A 79 -10.46 3.19 -9.26
C TRP A 79 -10.17 4.07 -10.47
N ALA A 80 -10.79 3.76 -11.61
CA ALA A 80 -10.61 4.52 -12.85
C ALA A 80 -11.08 5.98 -12.70
N GLU A 81 -12.09 6.22 -11.88
CA GLU A 81 -12.63 7.54 -11.60
C GLU A 81 -11.83 8.28 -10.51
N LEU A 82 -11.65 7.64 -9.35
CA LEU A 82 -11.19 8.33 -8.16
C LEU A 82 -9.66 8.43 -8.04
N LEU A 83 -8.89 7.41 -8.49
CA LEU A 83 -7.44 7.45 -8.30
C LEU A 83 -6.76 8.57 -9.11
N PRO A 84 -7.09 8.80 -10.40
CA PRO A 84 -6.54 9.94 -11.13
C PRO A 84 -6.92 11.28 -10.48
N ARG A 85 -8.16 11.43 -10.05
CA ARG A 85 -8.66 12.64 -9.40
C ARG A 85 -7.94 12.94 -8.08
N TYR A 86 -7.76 11.92 -7.23
CA TYR A 86 -6.98 12.07 -6.00
C TYR A 86 -5.54 12.48 -6.31
N MET A 87 -4.91 11.83 -7.28
CA MET A 87 -3.53 12.11 -7.66
C MET A 87 -3.37 13.55 -8.15
N GLU A 88 -4.22 14.01 -9.04
CA GLU A 88 -4.20 15.40 -9.56
C GLU A 88 -4.37 16.44 -8.45
N ASN A 89 -5.33 16.20 -7.57
CA ASN A 89 -5.59 17.11 -6.45
C ASN A 89 -4.40 17.18 -5.47
N LEU A 90 -3.75 16.05 -5.21
CA LEU A 90 -2.58 16.00 -4.31
C LEU A 90 -1.32 16.57 -4.96
N ILE A 91 -1.10 16.34 -6.25
CA ILE A 91 -0.02 17.00 -7.03
C ILE A 91 -0.18 18.51 -6.90
N ALA A 92 -1.38 19.03 -7.21
CA ALA A 92 -1.66 20.45 -7.15
C ALA A 92 -1.56 21.03 -5.73
N ALA A 93 -2.00 20.29 -4.71
CA ALA A 93 -1.95 20.73 -3.33
C ALA A 93 -0.51 20.77 -2.79
N ALA A 94 0.27 19.72 -3.03
CA ALA A 94 1.67 19.65 -2.62
C ALA A 94 2.54 20.66 -3.39
N GLY A 95 2.35 20.78 -4.70
CA GLY A 95 3.10 21.75 -5.53
C GLY A 95 2.88 23.18 -5.08
N ARG A 96 1.64 23.58 -4.77
CA ARG A 96 1.35 24.94 -4.27
C ARG A 96 1.98 25.29 -2.93
N THR A 97 2.25 24.30 -2.09
CA THR A 97 2.87 24.50 -0.78
C THR A 97 4.39 24.28 -0.80
N GLY A 98 4.95 23.81 -1.92
CA GLY A 98 6.34 23.35 -2.02
C GLY A 98 6.59 22.07 -1.22
N ALA A 99 5.54 21.37 -0.82
CA ALA A 99 5.66 20.13 -0.06
C ALA A 99 6.11 18.96 -0.96
N ARG A 100 6.83 18.02 -0.35
CA ARG A 100 7.13 16.72 -0.96
C ARG A 100 5.86 15.88 -1.04
N LEU A 101 5.70 15.07 -2.08
CA LEU A 101 4.59 14.13 -2.22
C LEU A 101 5.10 12.68 -2.23
N VAL A 102 4.73 11.91 -1.22
CA VAL A 102 5.05 10.49 -1.11
C VAL A 102 3.77 9.67 -1.27
N VAL A 103 3.76 8.77 -2.24
CA VAL A 103 2.58 7.97 -2.57
C VAL A 103 2.81 6.52 -2.17
N LEU A 104 1.93 5.96 -1.36
CA LEU A 104 1.84 4.51 -1.19
C LEU A 104 1.20 3.91 -2.44
N ASP A 105 1.98 3.14 -3.17
CA ASP A 105 1.55 2.49 -4.39
C ASP A 105 1.67 0.96 -4.28
N ASN A 106 1.10 0.25 -5.24
CA ASN A 106 1.25 -1.20 -5.37
C ASN A 106 2.16 -1.55 -6.56
N VAL A 107 2.18 -2.83 -6.93
CA VAL A 107 3.00 -3.36 -8.03
C VAL A 107 2.16 -3.86 -9.22
N TYR A 108 0.86 -3.59 -9.25
CA TYR A 108 -0.05 -4.11 -10.28
C TYR A 108 0.31 -3.64 -11.69
N MET A 109 0.91 -2.45 -11.82
CA MET A 109 1.36 -1.92 -13.10
C MET A 109 2.51 -2.71 -13.72
N LEU A 110 3.20 -3.53 -12.94
CA LEU A 110 4.32 -4.34 -13.46
C LEU A 110 3.86 -5.64 -14.12
N GLY A 111 2.62 -6.09 -13.82
CA GLY A 111 2.04 -7.28 -14.40
C GLY A 111 2.68 -8.59 -13.90
N ARG A 112 2.83 -9.56 -14.80
CA ARG A 112 3.40 -10.88 -14.49
C ARG A 112 4.93 -10.81 -14.38
N PRO A 113 5.53 -11.48 -13.37
CA PRO A 113 6.98 -11.49 -13.15
C PRO A 113 7.77 -12.17 -14.27
N GLY A 114 7.19 -13.20 -14.91
CA GLY A 114 7.89 -13.97 -15.96
C GLY A 114 9.15 -14.65 -15.42
N GLY A 115 9.11 -15.16 -14.21
CA GLY A 115 10.20 -15.89 -13.56
C GLY A 115 11.35 -15.01 -13.02
N ARG A 116 11.18 -13.69 -12.94
CA ARG A 116 12.18 -12.75 -12.39
C ARG A 116 11.62 -11.97 -11.22
N PRO A 117 12.44 -11.60 -10.23
CA PRO A 117 12.01 -10.66 -9.21
C PRO A 117 11.62 -9.32 -9.83
N LEU A 118 10.52 -8.75 -9.33
CA LEU A 118 10.07 -7.39 -9.68
C LEU A 118 10.84 -6.37 -8.85
N ASP A 119 11.40 -5.37 -9.50
CA ASP A 119 12.14 -4.26 -8.89
C ASP A 119 11.75 -2.93 -9.53
N GLU A 120 12.47 -1.87 -9.20
CA GLU A 120 12.22 -0.52 -9.71
C GLU A 120 12.51 -0.37 -11.21
N ASP A 121 13.33 -1.24 -11.79
CA ASP A 121 13.70 -1.24 -13.22
C ASP A 121 12.79 -2.14 -14.06
N THR A 122 11.91 -2.89 -13.41
CA THR A 122 10.93 -3.74 -14.10
C THR A 122 10.01 -2.89 -14.97
N PRO A 123 9.90 -3.19 -16.28
CA PRO A 123 9.05 -2.43 -17.18
C PRO A 123 7.58 -2.44 -16.75
N VAL A 124 6.89 -1.32 -16.94
CA VAL A 124 5.44 -1.23 -16.78
C VAL A 124 4.77 -2.05 -17.88
N ASN A 125 4.13 -3.16 -17.49
CA ASN A 125 3.46 -4.10 -18.40
C ASN A 125 2.22 -4.71 -17.73
N PRO A 126 1.18 -3.90 -17.44
CA PRO A 126 0.01 -4.37 -16.72
C PRO A 126 -0.76 -5.45 -17.48
N CYS A 127 -1.24 -6.46 -16.77
CA CYS A 127 -2.06 -7.55 -17.30
C CYS A 127 -3.48 -7.57 -16.69
N SER A 128 -3.90 -6.47 -16.07
CA SER A 128 -5.20 -6.31 -15.43
C SER A 128 -5.68 -4.87 -15.55
N ARG A 129 -7.01 -4.66 -15.49
CA ARG A 129 -7.59 -3.31 -15.52
C ARG A 129 -7.09 -2.43 -14.39
N LYS A 130 -6.97 -2.99 -13.18
CA LYS A 130 -6.41 -2.26 -12.03
C LYS A 130 -4.94 -1.91 -12.23
N GLY A 131 -4.17 -2.80 -12.86
CA GLY A 131 -2.78 -2.54 -13.24
C GLY A 131 -2.64 -1.39 -14.24
N GLU A 132 -3.50 -1.34 -15.26
CA GLU A 132 -3.53 -0.24 -16.23
C GLU A 132 -3.89 1.11 -15.58
N ILE A 133 -4.84 1.11 -14.65
CA ILE A 133 -5.21 2.33 -13.91
C ILE A 133 -4.02 2.82 -13.08
N ARG A 134 -3.36 1.92 -12.35
CA ARG A 134 -2.18 2.25 -11.54
C ARG A 134 -1.01 2.74 -12.40
N ALA A 135 -0.79 2.14 -13.58
CA ALA A 135 0.23 2.60 -14.51
C ALA A 135 0.00 4.06 -14.91
N ARG A 136 -1.22 4.40 -15.35
CA ARG A 136 -1.58 5.78 -15.73
C ARG A 136 -1.45 6.78 -14.58
N VAL A 137 -1.84 6.39 -13.38
CA VAL A 137 -1.74 7.26 -12.18
C VAL A 137 -0.28 7.50 -11.79
N ALA A 138 0.56 6.47 -11.83
CA ALA A 138 1.99 6.60 -11.56
C ALA A 138 2.71 7.44 -12.62
N GLU A 139 2.38 7.24 -13.90
CA GLU A 139 2.91 8.05 -15.00
C GLU A 139 2.60 9.54 -14.80
N ARG A 140 1.34 9.88 -14.48
CA ARG A 140 0.88 11.23 -14.17
C ARG A 140 1.72 11.91 -13.07
N LEU A 141 1.98 11.14 -11.98
CA LEU A 141 2.78 11.62 -10.87
C LEU A 141 4.22 11.96 -11.30
N PHE A 142 4.87 11.04 -12.03
CA PHE A 142 6.25 11.25 -12.48
C PHE A 142 6.38 12.26 -13.61
N GLU A 143 5.36 12.46 -14.44
CA GLU A 143 5.29 13.58 -15.38
C GLU A 143 5.24 14.92 -14.66
N ALA A 144 4.39 15.06 -13.65
CA ALA A 144 4.31 16.26 -12.84
C ALA A 144 5.64 16.55 -12.13
N HIS A 145 6.32 15.52 -11.63
CA HIS A 145 7.66 15.66 -11.06
C HIS A 145 8.67 16.18 -12.12
N ARG A 146 8.71 15.58 -13.33
CA ARG A 146 9.62 15.99 -14.40
C ARG A 146 9.38 17.43 -14.87
N ARG A 147 8.14 17.91 -14.83
CA ARG A 147 7.80 19.31 -15.14
C ARG A 147 8.17 20.28 -14.01
N GLY A 148 8.53 19.78 -12.82
CA GLY A 148 8.80 20.60 -11.64
C GLY A 148 7.54 21.05 -10.90
N ASP A 149 6.37 20.49 -11.22
CA ASP A 149 5.11 20.83 -10.56
C ASP A 149 5.08 20.39 -9.10
N VAL A 150 5.77 19.29 -8.77
CA VAL A 150 5.86 18.72 -7.42
C VAL A 150 7.12 17.87 -7.27
N LEU A 151 7.71 17.85 -6.08
CA LEU A 151 8.76 16.89 -5.72
C LEU A 151 8.10 15.61 -5.22
N ALA A 152 8.09 14.53 -6.05
CA ALA A 152 7.28 13.33 -5.80
C ALA A 152 8.06 12.02 -5.92
N THR A 153 7.65 11.02 -5.12
CA THR A 153 8.13 9.64 -5.17
C THR A 153 7.01 8.66 -4.78
N THR A 154 7.20 7.38 -5.09
CA THR A 154 6.29 6.31 -4.65
C THR A 154 7.04 5.27 -3.82
N GLY A 155 6.39 4.79 -2.76
CA GLY A 155 6.76 3.56 -2.08
C GLY A 155 5.83 2.43 -2.53
N ARG A 156 6.36 1.44 -3.23
CA ARG A 156 5.61 0.29 -3.76
C ARG A 156 5.67 -0.90 -2.83
N ALA A 157 4.53 -1.53 -2.64
CA ALA A 157 4.39 -2.74 -1.84
C ALA A 157 3.41 -3.71 -2.50
N SER A 158 3.61 -5.01 -2.31
CA SER A 158 2.65 -6.05 -2.70
C SER A 158 1.59 -6.23 -1.59
N ASP A 159 1.18 -7.47 -1.34
CA ASP A 159 0.14 -7.78 -0.38
C ASP A 159 0.57 -7.58 1.07
N PHE A 160 -0.33 -7.06 1.86
CA PHE A 160 -0.06 -6.71 3.25
C PHE A 160 -0.41 -7.83 4.24
N TYR A 161 0.34 -7.85 5.34
CA TYR A 161 -0.04 -8.55 6.56
C TYR A 161 0.40 -7.76 7.80
N GLY A 162 -0.13 -8.13 8.96
CA GLY A 162 0.26 -7.53 10.23
C GLY A 162 -0.84 -6.73 10.92
N PRO A 163 -0.50 -6.01 12.00
CA PRO A 163 -1.48 -5.35 12.85
C PRO A 163 -2.24 -4.24 12.12
N GLY A 164 -3.56 -4.24 12.30
CA GLY A 164 -4.46 -3.28 11.65
C GLY A 164 -4.77 -3.58 10.19
N GLY A 165 -4.35 -4.74 9.68
CA GLY A 165 -4.66 -5.21 8.34
C GLY A 165 -6.12 -5.62 8.20
N THR A 166 -6.95 -4.73 7.64
CA THR A 166 -8.38 -4.96 7.41
C THR A 166 -8.68 -5.32 5.97
N LEU A 167 -7.87 -4.83 5.02
CA LEU A 167 -8.01 -5.06 3.58
C LEU A 167 -6.87 -5.96 3.07
N THR A 168 -6.73 -7.13 3.67
CA THR A 168 -5.72 -8.14 3.33
C THR A 168 -6.33 -9.53 3.43
N PHE A 169 -5.69 -10.53 2.79
CA PHE A 169 -6.06 -11.93 2.96
C PHE A 169 -5.93 -12.40 4.42
N PHE A 170 -5.02 -11.81 5.19
CA PHE A 170 -4.78 -12.07 6.60
C PHE A 170 -5.49 -11.06 7.52
N GLY A 171 -6.65 -10.55 7.08
CA GLY A 171 -7.48 -9.62 7.83
C GLY A 171 -8.42 -10.29 8.83
N ASP A 172 -9.45 -9.55 9.24
CA ASP A 172 -10.38 -9.97 10.31
C ASP A 172 -11.04 -11.32 10.07
N GLN A 173 -11.44 -11.64 8.84
CA GLN A 173 -12.09 -12.92 8.53
C GLN A 173 -11.14 -14.10 8.73
N PHE A 174 -9.89 -13.95 8.27
CA PHE A 174 -8.86 -14.96 8.49
C PHE A 174 -8.65 -15.20 9.99
N TRP A 175 -8.42 -14.14 10.77
CA TRP A 175 -8.14 -14.27 12.19
C TRP A 175 -9.33 -14.76 13.01
N ARG A 176 -10.55 -14.33 12.69
CA ARG A 176 -11.77 -14.88 13.34
C ARG A 176 -11.90 -16.39 13.11
N ALA A 177 -11.69 -16.87 11.89
CA ALA A 177 -11.73 -18.29 11.57
C ALA A 177 -10.59 -19.05 12.27
N ALA A 178 -9.36 -18.54 12.17
CA ALA A 178 -8.19 -19.13 12.82
C ALA A 178 -8.34 -19.22 14.33
N LEU A 179 -8.77 -18.14 14.99
CA LEU A 179 -9.00 -18.10 16.44
C LEU A 179 -10.17 -18.99 16.88
N ALA A 180 -11.17 -19.19 16.05
CA ALA A 180 -12.26 -20.12 16.31
C ALA A 180 -11.92 -21.61 16.01
N GLY A 181 -10.69 -21.92 15.58
CA GLY A 181 -10.28 -23.28 15.18
C GLY A 181 -10.94 -23.78 13.89
N LYS A 182 -11.53 -22.87 13.10
CA LYS A 182 -12.15 -23.18 11.81
C LYS A 182 -11.11 -23.17 10.69
N THR A 183 -11.40 -23.87 9.60
CA THR A 183 -10.57 -23.82 8.39
C THR A 183 -10.64 -22.42 7.76
N VAL A 184 -9.48 -21.82 7.48
CA VAL A 184 -9.36 -20.57 6.72
C VAL A 184 -9.34 -20.88 5.23
N TRP A 185 -10.07 -20.11 4.45
CA TRP A 185 -10.17 -20.28 3.00
C TRP A 185 -9.31 -19.24 2.30
N LEU A 186 -8.31 -19.72 1.55
CA LEU A 186 -7.38 -18.87 0.81
C LEU A 186 -7.73 -18.88 -0.68
N PRO A 187 -8.08 -17.73 -1.29
CA PRO A 187 -8.43 -17.65 -2.71
C PRO A 187 -7.18 -17.57 -3.60
N LEU A 188 -6.16 -18.41 -3.33
CA LEU A 188 -4.86 -18.35 -3.97
C LEU A 188 -4.14 -19.70 -3.90
N ASN A 189 -3.05 -19.85 -4.64
CA ASN A 189 -2.16 -21.00 -4.49
C ASN A 189 -1.21 -20.77 -3.28
N PRO A 190 -1.39 -21.49 -2.16
CA PRO A 190 -0.60 -21.26 -0.96
C PRO A 190 0.82 -21.79 -1.04
N ASP A 191 1.14 -22.58 -2.07
CA ASP A 191 2.44 -23.22 -2.27
C ASP A 191 3.35 -22.43 -3.23
N GLU A 192 2.81 -21.38 -3.88
CA GLU A 192 3.64 -20.48 -4.67
C GLU A 192 4.37 -19.48 -3.78
N ILE A 193 5.59 -19.16 -4.20
CA ILE A 193 6.41 -18.13 -3.55
C ILE A 193 5.75 -16.76 -3.77
N HIS A 194 5.52 -16.03 -2.67
CA HIS A 194 4.92 -14.72 -2.73
C HIS A 194 5.55 -13.78 -1.71
N THR A 195 5.89 -12.57 -2.14
CA THR A 195 6.38 -11.53 -1.22
C THR A 195 5.22 -10.81 -0.56
N TYR A 196 5.21 -10.84 0.77
CA TYR A 196 4.29 -10.10 1.61
C TYR A 196 5.00 -8.94 2.30
N HIS A 197 4.29 -7.82 2.45
CA HIS A 197 4.78 -6.65 3.16
C HIS A 197 4.14 -6.53 4.54
N TYR A 198 4.96 -6.40 5.57
CA TYR A 198 4.49 -6.14 6.93
C TYR A 198 4.08 -4.68 7.07
N ILE A 199 2.84 -4.42 7.49
CA ILE A 199 2.26 -3.08 7.52
C ILE A 199 3.14 -2.05 8.25
N PRO A 200 3.71 -2.33 9.44
CA PRO A 200 4.62 -1.40 10.10
C PRO A 200 5.90 -1.08 9.30
N ASP A 201 6.46 -2.05 8.58
CA ASP A 201 7.65 -1.82 7.73
C ASP A 201 7.32 -0.94 6.53
N VAL A 202 6.15 -1.14 5.93
CA VAL A 202 5.62 -0.24 4.87
C VAL A 202 5.52 1.19 5.38
N ALA A 203 4.95 1.37 6.57
CA ALA A 203 4.84 2.70 7.18
C ALA A 203 6.21 3.33 7.48
N ALA A 204 7.16 2.54 7.98
CA ALA A 204 8.53 2.99 8.23
C ALA A 204 9.25 3.36 6.93
N GLY A 205 9.04 2.59 5.86
CA GLY A 205 9.56 2.90 4.54
C GLY A 205 9.02 4.21 3.98
N LEU A 206 7.70 4.45 4.08
CA LEU A 206 7.10 5.72 3.67
C LEU A 206 7.64 6.91 4.48
N MET A 207 7.80 6.75 5.81
CA MET A 207 8.42 7.78 6.64
C MET A 207 9.85 8.06 6.19
N THR A 208 10.64 7.02 5.88
CA THR A 208 11.99 7.16 5.37
C THR A 208 12.02 7.98 4.08
N LEU A 209 11.15 7.68 3.11
CA LEU A 209 11.04 8.45 1.87
C LEU A 209 10.62 9.91 2.12
N GLY A 210 9.66 10.14 3.00
CA GLY A 210 9.16 11.49 3.28
C GLY A 210 10.12 12.38 4.06
N CYS A 211 11.10 11.80 4.74
CA CYS A 211 12.15 12.51 5.46
C CYS A 211 13.50 12.52 4.72
N ALA A 212 13.58 11.90 3.54
CA ALA A 212 14.81 11.77 2.79
C ALA A 212 15.20 13.05 2.03
N GLU A 213 16.45 13.11 1.58
CA GLU A 213 16.95 14.18 0.71
C GLU A 213 16.29 14.14 -0.68
N THR A 214 16.45 15.22 -1.45
CA THR A 214 15.72 15.40 -2.72
C THR A 214 16.14 14.42 -3.83
N ASP A 215 17.32 13.84 -3.75
CA ASP A 215 17.86 12.89 -4.74
C ASP A 215 17.11 11.55 -4.82
N VAL A 216 16.24 11.25 -3.84
CA VAL A 216 15.43 10.03 -3.83
C VAL A 216 14.10 10.19 -4.58
N TYR A 217 13.71 11.41 -4.93
CA TYR A 217 12.48 11.71 -5.63
C TYR A 217 12.63 11.50 -7.16
N GLY A 218 11.51 11.49 -7.87
CA GLY A 218 11.48 11.28 -9.31
C GLY A 218 11.50 9.82 -9.76
N ARG A 219 11.46 8.87 -8.82
CA ARG A 219 11.48 7.42 -9.10
C ARG A 219 10.63 6.65 -8.10
N PRO A 220 10.23 5.41 -8.44
CA PRO A 220 9.63 4.49 -7.47
C PRO A 220 10.71 3.86 -6.58
N TRP A 221 10.26 3.34 -5.42
CA TRP A 221 11.04 2.53 -4.49
C TRP A 221 10.23 1.31 -4.08
N MET A 222 10.81 0.11 -4.16
CA MET A 222 10.23 -1.06 -3.52
C MET A 222 10.49 -0.97 -2.02
N LEU A 223 9.41 -0.96 -1.23
CA LEU A 223 9.52 -0.83 0.23
C LEU A 223 10.07 -2.11 0.85
N PRO A 224 10.70 -2.03 2.03
CA PRO A 224 11.22 -3.20 2.72
C PRO A 224 10.15 -4.28 2.91
N CYS A 225 10.48 -5.51 2.56
CA CYS A 225 9.61 -6.66 2.68
C CYS A 225 10.25 -7.76 3.53
N ALA A 226 9.40 -8.56 4.17
CA ALA A 226 9.85 -9.75 4.88
C ALA A 226 10.53 -10.74 3.90
N PRO A 227 11.40 -11.63 4.40
CA PRO A 227 11.96 -12.68 3.56
C PRO A 227 10.87 -13.44 2.81
N THR A 228 11.04 -13.55 1.51
CA THR A 228 10.07 -14.16 0.61
C THR A 228 9.92 -15.66 0.93
N GLY A 229 8.68 -16.13 0.96
CA GLY A 229 8.33 -17.52 1.20
C GLY A 229 6.95 -17.82 0.63
N THR A 230 6.45 -19.02 0.88
CA THR A 230 5.11 -19.41 0.48
C THR A 230 4.06 -18.88 1.48
N THR A 231 2.81 -18.74 1.01
CA THR A 231 1.69 -18.44 1.92
C THR A 231 1.54 -19.50 3.01
N ARG A 232 1.81 -20.76 2.68
CA ARG A 232 1.77 -21.88 3.64
C ARG A 232 2.79 -21.69 4.76
N GLU A 233 4.01 -21.30 4.44
CA GLU A 233 5.05 -21.00 5.44
C GLU A 233 4.66 -19.82 6.33
N LEU A 234 4.06 -18.77 5.76
CA LEU A 234 3.57 -17.65 6.56
C LEU A 234 2.45 -18.08 7.52
N VAL A 235 1.50 -18.91 7.08
CA VAL A 235 0.44 -19.47 7.93
C VAL A 235 1.02 -20.40 8.98
N ALA A 236 2.07 -21.17 8.67
CA ALA A 236 2.77 -22.02 9.65
C ALA A 236 3.46 -21.17 10.74
N ARG A 237 4.08 -20.03 10.37
CA ARG A 237 4.63 -19.09 11.36
C ARG A 237 3.54 -18.52 12.29
N PHE A 238 2.37 -18.16 11.72
CA PHE A 238 1.22 -17.76 12.55
C PHE A 238 0.75 -18.87 13.48
N SER A 239 0.68 -20.11 12.99
CA SER A 239 0.33 -21.28 13.80
C SER A 239 1.27 -21.48 14.98
N HIS A 240 2.58 -21.38 14.72
CA HIS A 240 3.62 -21.48 15.75
C HIS A 240 3.44 -20.38 16.82
N LYS A 241 3.23 -19.12 16.39
CA LYS A 241 3.02 -17.99 17.33
C LYS A 241 1.75 -18.11 18.14
N LEU A 242 0.69 -18.74 17.60
CA LEU A 242 -0.57 -18.99 18.29
C LEU A 242 -0.51 -20.22 19.21
N GLY A 243 0.54 -21.06 19.14
CA GLY A 243 0.64 -22.32 19.85
C GLY A 243 -0.38 -23.36 19.38
N ARG A 244 -0.96 -23.23 18.19
CA ARG A 244 -1.91 -24.18 17.61
C ARG A 244 -1.92 -24.10 16.08
N GLU A 245 -2.29 -25.22 15.44
CA GLU A 245 -2.40 -25.31 14.00
C GLU A 245 -3.55 -24.45 13.44
N ILE A 246 -3.26 -23.65 12.41
CA ILE A 246 -4.24 -22.98 11.57
C ILE A 246 -4.47 -23.84 10.33
N ARG A 247 -5.62 -24.52 10.29
CA ARG A 247 -6.02 -25.30 9.12
C ARG A 247 -6.42 -24.39 7.98
N SER A 248 -5.81 -24.55 6.83
CA SER A 248 -6.13 -23.77 5.63
C SER A 248 -6.54 -24.65 4.46
N ALA A 249 -7.45 -24.16 3.63
CA ALA A 249 -7.90 -24.80 2.41
C ALA A 249 -7.93 -23.78 1.25
N ARG A 250 -7.70 -24.25 0.04
CA ARG A 250 -7.70 -23.44 -1.17
C ARG A 250 -9.10 -23.36 -1.76
N VAL A 251 -9.53 -22.16 -2.14
CA VAL A 251 -10.65 -21.96 -3.06
C VAL A 251 -10.13 -22.08 -4.48
N SER A 252 -10.64 -23.02 -5.26
CA SER A 252 -10.21 -23.17 -6.65
C SER A 252 -10.74 -22.03 -7.54
N ARG A 253 -10.07 -21.77 -8.68
CA ARG A 253 -10.49 -20.70 -9.60
C ARG A 253 -11.92 -20.87 -10.10
N TRP A 254 -12.34 -22.11 -10.38
CA TRP A 254 -13.71 -22.35 -10.84
C TRP A 254 -14.75 -22.05 -9.74
N MET A 255 -14.45 -22.37 -8.48
CA MET A 255 -15.29 -21.98 -7.34
C MET A 255 -15.35 -20.46 -7.19
N MET A 256 -14.22 -19.76 -7.34
CA MET A 256 -14.21 -18.30 -7.31
C MET A 256 -15.04 -17.67 -8.41
N LYS A 257 -14.95 -18.20 -9.64
CA LYS A 257 -15.80 -17.78 -10.76
C LYS A 257 -17.27 -17.98 -10.47
N ALA A 258 -17.65 -19.15 -9.93
CA ALA A 258 -19.01 -19.44 -9.55
C ALA A 258 -19.53 -18.50 -8.44
N ILE A 259 -18.72 -18.24 -7.41
CA ILE A 259 -19.05 -17.28 -6.35
C ILE A 259 -19.14 -15.86 -6.92
N GLY A 260 -18.24 -15.49 -7.84
CA GLY A 260 -18.21 -14.19 -8.49
C GLY A 260 -19.45 -13.82 -9.30
N ILE A 261 -20.29 -14.81 -9.66
CA ILE A 261 -21.62 -14.55 -10.27
C ILE A 261 -22.50 -13.77 -9.28
N PHE A 262 -22.46 -14.12 -8.01
CA PHE A 262 -23.31 -13.56 -6.96
C PHE A 262 -22.59 -12.51 -6.09
N VAL A 263 -21.26 -12.53 -6.05
CA VAL A 263 -20.43 -11.64 -5.22
C VAL A 263 -19.48 -10.84 -6.11
N PRO A 264 -19.83 -9.60 -6.50
CA PRO A 264 -19.01 -8.77 -7.40
C PRO A 264 -17.56 -8.60 -6.96
N PHE A 265 -17.30 -8.50 -5.67
CA PHE A 265 -15.94 -8.42 -5.09
C PHE A 265 -15.04 -9.60 -5.52
N MET A 266 -15.59 -10.81 -5.66
CA MET A 266 -14.80 -11.98 -6.09
C MET A 266 -14.30 -11.85 -7.54
N ARG A 267 -15.02 -11.14 -8.40
CA ARG A 267 -14.57 -10.82 -9.78
C ARG A 267 -13.38 -9.86 -9.75
N GLU A 268 -13.43 -8.90 -8.85
CA GLU A 268 -12.33 -7.94 -8.65
C GLU A 268 -11.06 -8.62 -8.10
N VAL A 269 -11.21 -9.63 -7.26
CA VAL A 269 -10.11 -10.44 -6.74
C VAL A 269 -9.58 -11.40 -7.81
N GLU A 270 -10.46 -12.04 -8.60
CA GLU A 270 -10.09 -13.03 -9.63
C GLU A 270 -9.13 -12.44 -10.67
N GLU A 271 -9.33 -11.20 -11.07
CA GLU A 271 -8.46 -10.46 -11.99
C GLU A 271 -7.01 -10.39 -11.48
N MET A 272 -6.80 -10.43 -10.17
CA MET A 272 -5.49 -10.28 -9.54
C MET A 272 -4.82 -11.59 -9.16
N LEU A 273 -5.48 -12.73 -9.35
CA LEU A 273 -4.93 -14.05 -8.96
C LEU A 273 -3.70 -14.48 -9.75
N TYR A 274 -3.36 -13.79 -10.83
CA TYR A 274 -2.12 -14.06 -11.56
C TYR A 274 -0.89 -13.95 -10.67
N GLN A 275 -0.94 -13.15 -9.61
CA GLN A 275 0.15 -12.98 -8.65
C GLN A 275 0.47 -14.24 -7.83
N TRP A 276 -0.39 -15.27 -7.88
CA TRP A 276 -0.20 -16.57 -7.23
C TRP A 276 -0.17 -17.74 -8.24
N ASP A 277 -0.03 -17.46 -9.54
CA ASP A 277 0.13 -18.48 -10.58
C ASP A 277 1.58 -18.92 -10.76
N GLU A 278 2.48 -18.05 -10.38
CA GLU A 278 3.93 -18.19 -10.54
C GLU A 278 4.63 -17.47 -9.38
N PRO A 279 5.92 -17.73 -9.11
CA PRO A 279 6.65 -17.03 -8.06
C PRO A 279 6.57 -15.51 -8.23
N PHE A 280 6.02 -14.84 -7.22
CA PHE A 280 5.81 -13.39 -7.20
C PHE A 280 6.73 -12.74 -6.18
N VAL A 281 7.95 -12.44 -6.60
CA VAL A 281 9.04 -11.96 -5.75
C VAL A 281 9.25 -10.47 -5.98
N ILE A 282 9.26 -9.68 -4.90
CA ILE A 282 9.64 -8.26 -4.93
C ILE A 282 11.06 -8.13 -4.39
N SER A 283 11.90 -7.37 -5.06
CA SER A 283 13.25 -7.05 -4.61
C SER A 283 13.29 -5.63 -4.04
N ASP A 284 13.47 -5.53 -2.74
CA ASP A 284 13.67 -4.27 -2.01
C ASP A 284 15.15 -3.88 -1.86
N ARG A 285 16.03 -4.55 -2.62
CA ARG A 285 17.50 -4.40 -2.51
C ARG A 285 17.93 -2.95 -2.61
N ARG A 286 17.42 -2.19 -3.60
CA ARG A 286 17.76 -0.79 -3.83
C ARG A 286 17.41 0.09 -2.64
N PHE A 287 16.25 -0.13 -2.02
CA PHE A 287 15.84 0.58 -0.81
C PHE A 287 16.79 0.30 0.36
N ARG A 288 17.07 -0.99 0.62
CA ARG A 288 18.00 -1.38 1.71
C ARG A 288 19.39 -0.81 1.51
N GLU A 289 19.95 -0.90 0.30
CA GLU A 289 21.27 -0.34 -0.02
C GLU A 289 21.31 1.19 0.16
N ARG A 290 20.28 1.92 -0.28
CA ARG A 290 20.24 3.39 -0.20
C ARG A 290 20.01 3.91 1.21
N PHE A 291 19.18 3.25 1.99
CA PHE A 291 18.74 3.77 3.29
C PHE A 291 19.33 3.00 4.48
N GLN A 292 20.06 1.92 4.25
CA GLN A 292 20.60 1.03 5.29
C GLN A 292 19.50 0.60 6.27
N LYS A 293 18.35 0.22 5.72
CA LYS A 293 17.14 -0.16 6.46
C LYS A 293 16.74 -1.57 6.11
N GLU A 294 16.65 -2.42 7.13
CA GLU A 294 16.13 -3.79 7.01
C GLU A 294 14.69 -3.84 7.54
N PRO A 295 13.84 -4.76 7.02
CA PRO A 295 12.53 -4.98 7.61
C PRO A 295 12.65 -5.51 9.04
N VAL A 296 11.71 -5.11 9.91
CA VAL A 296 11.68 -5.55 11.31
C VAL A 296 11.28 -7.03 11.42
N THR A 297 10.56 -7.52 10.44
CA THR A 297 10.08 -8.90 10.37
C THR A 297 11.05 -9.76 9.56
N ALA A 298 12.08 -10.21 10.20
CA ALA A 298 12.88 -11.32 9.70
C ALA A 298 12.28 -12.67 10.09
#